data_da730d423dbf33172e817c29332aba85
#
_entry.id   da730d423dbf33172e817c29332aba85
#
_cell.length_a   1.000
_cell.length_b   1.000
_cell.length_c   1.000
_cell.angle_alpha   90.00
_cell.angle_beta   90.00
_cell.angle_gamma   90.00
#
_symmetry.space_group_name_H-M   'P 1'
#
loop_
_entity.id
_entity.type
_entity.pdbx_description
1 polymer ?
#
loop_
_entity_poly.entity_id
_entity_poly.type
_entity_poly.pdbx_seq_one_letter_code
_entity_poly.pdbx_strand_id
1 'polypeptide(L)'
;MFNDRISDYFEGVAAKYLKPVDADPDSSNQHEIGGLVKAGFKQYLGAPEKSEEFRFKAKQVYFTDDALAPDICESIVTWYDCRRKKPHRRPEFRLYYNSNAVTDLFQTGDFFLVAKMRDDSLLMICTPSGSTIESQLKVLFGLHNIKKSFVRGKMDAVELLLPLRLMLEDLGVEVSKPEIGDDVWLERLIDLFGGEVFPKTSEFSSYARSSLEKTVDPLGSPDQTVVDWMDHEEKLFRIYERHLVQQRLCIGFGEDGSNVDDFISYSLSVQNRRKSRVGHAFEGHLDFIFKIHGLRFEQGRGKGFTTENNSKPDFMFPGFSEYRDLDFPTDHLFMLGAKTTCKDRWRQVLSEAQRIQEKHLITLEAAISEGQTNEMKASGLQLVVPKSMHSTYSKSQAEWLIGLSDFLDVVKQAWTADGE
;
A
#
# COMPACT_ATOMS: atom_id res chain seq x y z
N MET A 1 8.55 -15.48 2.04
CA MET A 1 8.26 -14.40 1.06
C MET A 1 7.17 -14.85 0.13
N PHE A 2 6.37 -13.96 -0.38
CA PHE A 2 5.40 -14.24 -1.43
C PHE A 2 6.12 -14.44 -2.76
N ASN A 3 5.58 -15.34 -3.60
CA ASN A 3 6.14 -15.63 -4.93
C ASN A 3 5.25 -15.14 -6.08
N ASP A 4 4.11 -14.51 -5.76
CA ASP A 4 3.14 -14.07 -6.74
C ASP A 4 3.57 -12.77 -7.44
N ARG A 5 3.22 -12.69 -8.72
CA ARG A 5 3.51 -11.57 -9.60
C ARG A 5 2.23 -10.83 -9.96
N ILE A 6 2.36 -9.58 -10.32
CA ILE A 6 1.21 -8.79 -10.79
C ILE A 6 0.48 -9.46 -11.97
N SER A 7 1.20 -10.19 -12.82
CA SER A 7 0.65 -10.96 -13.94
C SER A 7 -0.23 -12.14 -13.52
N ASP A 8 -0.22 -12.55 -12.25
CA ASP A 8 -1.08 -13.62 -11.75
C ASP A 8 -2.51 -13.13 -11.48
N TYR A 9 -2.68 -11.83 -11.39
CA TYR A 9 -3.96 -11.15 -11.10
C TYR A 9 -4.53 -10.40 -12.31
N PHE A 10 -3.66 -9.90 -13.20
CA PHE A 10 -4.05 -9.04 -14.32
C PHE A 10 -3.56 -9.60 -15.65
N GLU A 11 -4.41 -9.47 -16.68
CA GLU A 11 -4.08 -9.83 -18.07
C GLU A 11 -3.52 -8.65 -18.86
N GLY A 12 -4.01 -7.45 -18.58
CA GLY A 12 -3.63 -6.24 -19.28
C GLY A 12 -4.02 -4.98 -18.54
N VAL A 13 -3.19 -3.96 -18.67
CA VAL A 13 -3.39 -2.66 -18.04
C VAL A 13 -3.11 -1.56 -19.04
N ALA A 14 -3.91 -0.49 -19.01
CA ALA A 14 -3.66 0.75 -19.73
C ALA A 14 -4.11 1.96 -18.93
N ALA A 15 -3.37 3.06 -19.04
CA ALA A 15 -3.68 4.31 -18.35
C ALA A 15 -3.59 5.52 -19.28
N LYS A 16 -4.32 6.56 -18.93
CA LYS A 16 -4.27 7.90 -19.57
C LYS A 16 -4.63 8.98 -18.56
N TYR A 17 -4.45 10.23 -18.93
CA TYR A 17 -5.14 11.34 -18.25
C TYR A 17 -6.50 11.59 -18.91
N LEU A 18 -7.54 11.81 -18.09
CA LEU A 18 -8.91 12.06 -18.56
C LEU A 18 -8.98 13.39 -19.33
N LYS A 19 -9.74 13.38 -20.42
CA LYS A 19 -10.08 14.57 -21.20
C LYS A 19 -11.47 15.05 -20.80
N PRO A 20 -11.87 16.29 -21.12
CA PRO A 20 -13.22 16.78 -20.87
C PRO A 20 -14.32 15.83 -21.38
N VAL A 21 -14.14 15.26 -22.57
CA VAL A 21 -15.09 14.27 -23.16
C VAL A 21 -15.19 12.93 -22.40
N ASP A 22 -14.26 12.65 -21.52
CA ASP A 22 -14.24 11.41 -20.72
C ASP A 22 -14.90 11.59 -19.33
N ALA A 23 -14.87 12.82 -18.76
CA ALA A 23 -15.22 13.05 -17.36
C ALA A 23 -16.20 14.21 -17.12
N ASP A 24 -16.43 15.08 -18.12
CA ASP A 24 -17.28 16.24 -17.96
C ASP A 24 -18.66 15.97 -18.61
N PRO A 25 -19.76 15.90 -17.82
CA PRO A 25 -21.10 15.68 -18.33
C PRO A 25 -21.59 16.78 -19.28
N ASP A 26 -21.11 18.01 -19.10
CA ASP A 26 -21.47 19.13 -19.97
C ASP A 26 -20.76 19.07 -21.34
N SER A 27 -19.58 18.42 -21.38
CA SER A 27 -18.81 18.22 -22.60
C SER A 27 -19.21 16.96 -23.37
N SER A 28 -19.87 15.98 -22.71
CA SER A 28 -20.29 14.73 -23.33
C SER A 28 -21.38 14.04 -22.51
N ASN A 29 -22.55 13.83 -23.13
CA ASN A 29 -23.63 13.03 -22.51
C ASN A 29 -23.37 11.50 -22.54
N GLN A 30 -22.16 11.05 -22.80
CA GLN A 30 -21.96 9.68 -23.28
C GLN A 30 -21.07 8.83 -22.40
N HIS A 31 -20.77 9.06 -21.18
CA HIS A 31 -20.03 8.12 -20.28
C HIS A 31 -19.24 7.01 -21.01
N GLU A 32 -18.50 7.37 -22.07
CA GLU A 32 -17.83 6.44 -22.98
C GLU A 32 -16.31 6.68 -22.95
N ILE A 33 -15.56 5.66 -22.57
CA ILE A 33 -14.10 5.68 -22.63
C ILE A 33 -13.64 5.15 -24.00
N GLY A 34 -13.06 6.06 -24.79
CA GLY A 34 -12.45 5.73 -26.08
C GLY A 34 -10.94 5.56 -25.99
N GLY A 35 -10.38 4.86 -27.01
CA GLY A 35 -8.92 4.76 -27.18
C GLY A 35 -8.27 3.49 -26.64
N LEU A 36 -8.96 2.63 -25.92
CA LEU A 36 -8.46 1.35 -25.38
C LEU A 36 -7.94 0.41 -26.49
N VAL A 37 -8.52 0.44 -27.70
CA VAL A 37 -8.03 -0.35 -28.84
C VAL A 37 -6.56 -0.03 -29.19
N LYS A 38 -6.17 1.25 -29.14
CA LYS A 38 -4.79 1.67 -29.42
C LYS A 38 -3.79 1.16 -28.38
N ALA A 39 -4.25 0.89 -27.14
CA ALA A 39 -3.46 0.27 -26.09
C ALA A 39 -3.51 -1.28 -26.14
N GLY A 40 -4.08 -1.86 -27.19
CA GLY A 40 -4.12 -3.31 -27.39
C GLY A 40 -5.26 -4.02 -26.66
N PHE A 41 -6.18 -3.30 -26.03
CA PHE A 41 -7.26 -3.91 -25.22
C PHE A 41 -8.28 -4.73 -26.02
N LYS A 42 -8.29 -4.58 -27.36
CA LYS A 42 -9.10 -5.47 -28.20
C LYS A 42 -8.78 -6.96 -28.02
N GLN A 43 -7.53 -7.29 -27.69
CA GLN A 43 -7.12 -8.68 -27.42
C GLN A 43 -7.75 -9.24 -26.13
N TYR A 44 -8.08 -8.39 -25.16
CA TYR A 44 -8.64 -8.76 -23.87
C TYR A 44 -10.16 -8.64 -23.81
N LEU A 45 -10.71 -7.63 -24.49
CA LEU A 45 -12.14 -7.32 -24.46
C LEU A 45 -12.89 -7.88 -25.68
N GLY A 46 -12.15 -8.39 -26.67
CA GLY A 46 -12.72 -8.95 -27.90
C GLY A 46 -13.13 -7.88 -28.93
N ALA A 47 -13.85 -8.34 -29.95
CA ALA A 47 -14.34 -7.52 -31.05
C ALA A 47 -15.80 -7.90 -31.32
N PRO A 48 -16.78 -7.34 -30.58
CA PRO A 48 -18.18 -7.63 -30.80
C PRO A 48 -18.59 -7.25 -32.24
N GLU A 49 -19.48 -8.06 -32.82
CA GLU A 49 -20.07 -7.76 -34.12
C GLU A 49 -21.03 -6.56 -34.00
N LYS A 50 -21.53 -6.05 -35.14
CA LYS A 50 -22.38 -4.84 -35.17
C LYS A 50 -23.63 -4.93 -34.31
N SER A 51 -24.17 -6.13 -34.07
CA SER A 51 -25.36 -6.38 -33.23
C SER A 51 -25.04 -6.82 -31.83
N GLU A 52 -23.74 -6.98 -31.50
CA GLU A 52 -23.30 -7.53 -30.23
C GLU A 52 -22.77 -6.45 -29.30
N GLU A 53 -22.85 -6.75 -27.99
CA GLU A 53 -22.29 -5.99 -26.91
C GLU A 53 -21.69 -6.98 -25.91
N PHE A 54 -20.45 -6.73 -25.48
CA PHE A 54 -19.83 -7.52 -24.41
C PHE A 54 -19.94 -6.77 -23.10
N ARG A 55 -20.39 -7.46 -22.06
CA ARG A 55 -20.60 -6.90 -20.73
C ARG A 55 -19.61 -7.48 -19.75
N PHE A 56 -18.99 -6.61 -18.95
CA PHE A 56 -18.03 -6.98 -17.94
C PHE A 56 -18.48 -6.44 -16.59
N LYS A 57 -18.29 -7.23 -15.53
CA LYS A 57 -18.30 -6.70 -14.17
C LYS A 57 -17.14 -5.74 -14.04
N ALA A 58 -17.37 -4.58 -13.47
CA ALA A 58 -16.33 -3.58 -13.26
C ALA A 58 -16.36 -3.09 -11.83
N LYS A 59 -15.19 -3.09 -11.20
CA LYS A 59 -14.95 -2.38 -9.95
C LYS A 59 -14.40 -1.01 -10.30
N GLN A 60 -15.13 0.04 -9.95
CA GLN A 60 -14.77 1.42 -10.17
C GLN A 60 -14.31 2.02 -8.86
N VAL A 61 -13.17 2.68 -8.87
CA VAL A 61 -12.49 3.19 -7.69
C VAL A 61 -12.08 4.63 -7.92
N TYR A 62 -12.39 5.50 -6.97
CA TYR A 62 -11.81 6.82 -6.85
C TYR A 62 -11.03 6.91 -5.56
N PHE A 63 -9.75 7.32 -5.62
CA PHE A 63 -8.90 7.36 -4.45
C PHE A 63 -8.01 8.59 -4.45
N THR A 64 -8.01 9.33 -3.34
CA THR A 64 -7.15 10.49 -3.12
C THR A 64 -6.17 10.24 -1.99
N ASP A 65 -5.05 10.94 -1.98
CA ASP A 65 -4.01 10.79 -0.95
C ASP A 65 -4.53 11.14 0.46
N ASP A 66 -5.50 12.06 0.55
CA ASP A 66 -6.09 12.51 1.82
C ASP A 66 -7.16 11.55 2.36
N ALA A 67 -7.68 10.64 1.53
CA ALA A 67 -8.74 9.73 1.93
C ALA A 67 -8.21 8.56 2.76
N LEU A 68 -8.91 8.21 3.84
CA LEU A 68 -8.60 7.03 4.66
C LEU A 68 -8.87 5.73 3.90
N ALA A 69 -9.87 5.72 3.01
CA ALA A 69 -10.26 4.59 2.19
C ALA A 69 -10.74 5.09 0.83
N PRO A 70 -10.61 4.29 -0.24
CA PRO A 70 -11.14 4.64 -1.55
C PRO A 70 -12.67 4.59 -1.59
N ASP A 71 -13.27 5.37 -2.47
CA ASP A 71 -14.65 5.20 -2.89
C ASP A 71 -14.73 4.08 -3.94
N ILE A 72 -15.52 3.06 -3.67
CA ILE A 72 -15.62 1.86 -4.52
C ILE A 72 -17.08 1.63 -4.92
N CYS A 73 -17.31 1.36 -6.21
CA CYS A 73 -18.60 0.93 -6.75
C CYS A 73 -18.42 -0.25 -7.70
N GLU A 74 -19.25 -1.26 -7.55
CA GLU A 74 -19.34 -2.36 -8.52
C GLU A 74 -20.47 -2.09 -9.51
N SER A 75 -20.18 -2.24 -10.80
CA SER A 75 -21.12 -1.98 -11.89
C SER A 75 -20.90 -2.93 -13.05
N ILE A 76 -21.80 -2.84 -14.04
CA ILE A 76 -21.63 -3.51 -15.33
C ILE A 76 -21.24 -2.45 -16.36
N VAL A 77 -20.13 -2.68 -17.06
CA VAL A 77 -19.68 -1.85 -18.18
C VAL A 77 -19.88 -2.61 -19.49
N THR A 78 -20.07 -1.86 -20.57
CA THR A 78 -20.40 -2.42 -21.88
C THR A 78 -19.35 -2.04 -22.91
N TRP A 79 -18.77 -3.06 -23.56
CA TRP A 79 -17.83 -2.91 -24.66
C TRP A 79 -18.52 -3.15 -25.98
N TYR A 80 -18.54 -2.16 -26.89
CA TYR A 80 -19.29 -2.23 -28.11
C TYR A 80 -18.73 -1.32 -29.22
N ASP A 81 -19.16 -1.56 -30.49
CA ASP A 81 -18.87 -0.67 -31.60
C ASP A 81 -19.81 0.55 -31.61
N CYS A 82 -19.32 1.72 -31.22
CA CYS A 82 -20.10 2.96 -31.23
C CYS A 82 -20.50 3.42 -32.64
N ARG A 83 -19.90 2.83 -33.68
CA ARG A 83 -20.23 3.10 -35.08
C ARG A 83 -21.13 2.05 -35.72
N ARG A 84 -21.70 1.16 -34.93
CA ARG A 84 -22.58 0.03 -35.42
C ARG A 84 -23.71 0.48 -36.34
N LYS A 85 -24.22 1.69 -36.17
CA LYS A 85 -25.25 2.29 -37.02
C LYS A 85 -24.72 3.02 -38.26
N LYS A 86 -23.39 3.02 -38.49
CA LYS A 86 -22.72 3.72 -39.61
C LYS A 86 -21.96 2.73 -40.49
N PRO A 87 -22.63 2.03 -41.46
CA PRO A 87 -22.04 0.90 -42.16
C PRO A 87 -20.78 1.25 -43.00
N HIS A 88 -20.61 2.51 -43.37
CA HIS A 88 -19.49 2.97 -44.18
C HIS A 88 -18.26 3.37 -43.34
N ARG A 89 -18.32 3.31 -42.01
CA ARG A 89 -17.20 3.63 -41.12
C ARG A 89 -16.60 2.35 -40.54
N ARG A 90 -15.27 2.34 -40.39
CA ARG A 90 -14.60 1.27 -39.66
C ARG A 90 -15.09 1.21 -38.21
N PRO A 91 -15.19 0.02 -37.62
CA PRO A 91 -15.58 -0.14 -36.21
C PRO A 91 -14.72 0.72 -35.27
N GLU A 92 -15.35 1.32 -34.28
CA GLU A 92 -14.72 2.04 -33.19
C GLU A 92 -15.28 1.54 -31.88
N PHE A 93 -14.48 0.79 -31.15
CA PHE A 93 -14.90 0.21 -29.89
C PHE A 93 -14.71 1.18 -28.72
N ARG A 94 -15.73 1.25 -27.87
CA ARG A 94 -15.75 2.08 -26.66
C ARG A 94 -16.24 1.28 -25.48
N LEU A 95 -15.75 1.65 -24.28
CA LEU A 95 -16.23 1.15 -23.01
C LEU A 95 -17.24 2.14 -22.45
N TYR A 96 -18.50 1.73 -22.37
CA TYR A 96 -19.58 2.51 -21.78
C TYR A 96 -19.77 2.12 -20.31
N TYR A 97 -20.00 3.10 -19.46
CA TYR A 97 -20.33 2.91 -18.05
C TYR A 97 -21.50 3.80 -17.65
N ASN A 98 -22.31 3.35 -16.68
CA ASN A 98 -23.35 4.17 -16.09
C ASN A 98 -22.76 5.12 -15.04
N SER A 99 -23.33 6.31 -14.91
CA SER A 99 -23.05 7.23 -13.81
C SER A 99 -23.37 6.58 -12.47
N ASN A 100 -22.51 6.79 -11.50
CA ASN A 100 -22.66 6.36 -10.11
C ASN A 100 -21.80 7.24 -9.21
N ALA A 101 -21.94 7.08 -7.89
CA ALA A 101 -21.26 7.92 -6.90
C ALA A 101 -19.73 8.02 -7.06
N VAL A 102 -19.09 6.99 -7.64
CA VAL A 102 -17.63 6.98 -7.88
C VAL A 102 -17.29 7.68 -9.19
N THR A 103 -18.02 7.37 -10.28
CA THR A 103 -17.73 7.98 -11.59
C THR A 103 -18.08 9.46 -11.65
N ASP A 104 -18.97 9.93 -10.79
CA ASP A 104 -19.33 11.34 -10.65
C ASP A 104 -18.21 12.18 -10.00
N LEU A 105 -17.23 11.52 -9.36
CA LEU A 105 -16.03 12.15 -8.80
C LEU A 105 -14.92 12.37 -9.84
N PHE A 106 -14.98 11.72 -10.99
CA PHE A 106 -13.95 11.80 -12.03
C PHE A 106 -13.83 13.22 -12.59
N GLN A 107 -12.61 13.73 -12.67
CA GLN A 107 -12.35 15.07 -13.17
C GLN A 107 -11.43 15.07 -14.41
N THR A 108 -11.58 16.11 -15.22
CA THR A 108 -10.66 16.34 -16.35
C THR A 108 -9.24 16.55 -15.84
N GLY A 109 -8.31 15.76 -16.36
CA GLY A 109 -6.90 15.79 -15.95
C GLY A 109 -6.52 14.72 -14.95
N ASP A 110 -7.49 14.04 -14.32
CA ASP A 110 -7.21 12.91 -13.44
C ASP A 110 -6.49 11.78 -14.17
N PHE A 111 -5.64 11.08 -13.43
CA PHE A 111 -5.06 9.83 -13.87
C PHE A 111 -6.13 8.74 -13.85
N PHE A 112 -6.27 8.04 -14.97
CA PHE A 112 -7.27 6.99 -15.13
C PHE A 112 -6.62 5.72 -15.67
N LEU A 113 -6.87 4.62 -14.97
CA LEU A 113 -6.34 3.30 -15.28
C LEU A 113 -7.49 2.31 -15.51
N VAL A 114 -7.35 1.48 -16.53
CA VAL A 114 -8.22 0.31 -16.76
C VAL A 114 -7.34 -0.93 -16.76
N ALA A 115 -7.69 -1.91 -15.92
CA ALA A 115 -7.03 -3.20 -15.88
C ALA A 115 -8.05 -4.33 -16.14
N LYS A 116 -7.66 -5.29 -16.98
CA LYS A 116 -8.39 -6.54 -17.20
C LYS A 116 -7.90 -7.57 -16.17
N MET A 117 -8.80 -8.02 -15.33
CA MET A 117 -8.54 -9.04 -14.32
C MET A 117 -8.62 -10.45 -14.94
N ARG A 118 -7.98 -11.43 -14.29
CA ARG A 118 -8.03 -12.84 -14.75
C ARG A 118 -9.35 -13.55 -14.46
N ASP A 119 -10.22 -12.96 -13.64
CA ASP A 119 -11.60 -13.43 -13.38
C ASP A 119 -12.63 -12.87 -14.37
N ASP A 120 -12.16 -12.35 -15.51
CA ASP A 120 -12.94 -11.66 -16.53
C ASP A 120 -13.53 -10.31 -16.13
N SER A 121 -13.33 -9.83 -14.94
CA SER A 121 -13.75 -8.48 -14.53
C SER A 121 -12.80 -7.38 -14.99
N LEU A 122 -13.22 -6.12 -14.83
CA LEU A 122 -12.41 -4.93 -15.03
C LEU A 122 -12.22 -4.19 -13.71
N LEU A 123 -11.01 -3.65 -13.51
CA LEU A 123 -10.72 -2.68 -12.48
C LEU A 123 -10.50 -1.32 -13.15
N MET A 124 -11.25 -0.31 -12.73
CA MET A 124 -11.17 1.05 -13.25
C MET A 124 -10.80 1.97 -12.08
N ILE A 125 -9.61 2.56 -12.11
CA ILE A 125 -9.12 3.42 -11.03
C ILE A 125 -8.96 4.84 -11.56
N CYS A 126 -9.49 5.80 -10.81
CA CYS A 126 -9.27 7.22 -11.04
C CYS A 126 -8.68 7.87 -9.79
N THR A 127 -7.71 8.73 -9.98
CA THR A 127 -7.04 9.47 -8.90
C THR A 127 -6.56 10.82 -9.41
N PRO A 128 -6.48 11.87 -8.57
CA PRO A 128 -5.93 13.16 -8.96
C PRO A 128 -4.51 13.04 -9.54
N SER A 129 -4.23 13.80 -10.58
CA SER A 129 -2.90 13.84 -11.18
C SER A 129 -1.85 14.33 -10.19
N GLY A 130 -0.69 13.66 -10.13
CA GLY A 130 0.40 13.97 -9.21
C GLY A 130 0.25 13.36 -7.82
N SER A 131 -0.78 12.53 -7.60
CA SER A 131 -0.98 11.82 -6.33
C SER A 131 0.06 10.70 -6.12
N THR A 132 0.23 10.31 -4.87
CA THR A 132 1.02 9.11 -4.50
C THR A 132 0.40 7.86 -5.10
N ILE A 133 -0.93 7.75 -5.11
CA ILE A 133 -1.65 6.63 -5.73
C ILE A 133 -1.31 6.51 -7.22
N GLU A 134 -1.28 7.62 -7.96
CA GLU A 134 -0.83 7.60 -9.36
C GLU A 134 0.60 7.08 -9.49
N SER A 135 1.52 7.55 -8.63
CA SER A 135 2.93 7.15 -8.65
C SER A 135 3.09 5.66 -8.37
N GLN A 136 2.37 5.14 -7.38
CA GLN A 136 2.33 3.72 -7.02
C GLN A 136 1.78 2.85 -8.16
N LEU A 137 0.68 3.27 -8.78
CA LEU A 137 0.10 2.56 -9.93
C LEU A 137 1.04 2.56 -11.14
N LYS A 138 1.80 3.65 -11.35
CA LYS A 138 2.82 3.70 -12.40
C LYS A 138 3.95 2.70 -12.17
N VAL A 139 4.45 2.60 -10.93
CA VAL A 139 5.49 1.63 -10.58
C VAL A 139 4.94 0.22 -10.70
N LEU A 140 3.77 -0.05 -10.09
CA LEU A 140 3.15 -1.37 -10.07
C LEU A 140 2.92 -1.96 -11.46
N PHE A 141 2.47 -1.13 -12.41
CA PHE A 141 2.10 -1.57 -13.75
C PHE A 141 3.12 -1.19 -14.83
N GLY A 142 4.31 -0.73 -14.44
CA GLY A 142 5.37 -0.35 -15.39
C GLY A 142 4.90 0.70 -16.40
N LEU A 143 4.15 1.70 -15.94
CA LEU A 143 3.55 2.73 -16.79
C LEU A 143 4.48 3.95 -16.89
N HIS A 144 4.95 4.24 -18.09
CA HIS A 144 5.84 5.37 -18.35
C HIS A 144 5.26 6.30 -19.43
N ASN A 145 5.61 7.59 -19.36
CA ASN A 145 5.24 8.61 -20.35
C ASN A 145 3.73 8.68 -20.66
N ILE A 146 2.91 8.65 -19.64
CA ILE A 146 1.46 8.69 -19.77
C ILE A 146 1.02 10.06 -20.32
N LYS A 147 0.09 10.03 -21.26
CA LYS A 147 -0.44 11.20 -21.97
C LYS A 147 -1.98 11.17 -21.92
N LYS A 148 -2.61 12.09 -22.64
CA LYS A 148 -4.07 12.11 -22.89
C LYS A 148 -4.57 10.94 -23.78
N SER A 149 -3.69 10.01 -24.16
CA SER A 149 -4.00 8.77 -24.88
C SER A 149 -3.56 7.59 -24.05
N PHE A 150 -4.30 6.49 -24.08
CA PHE A 150 -3.92 5.28 -23.35
C PHE A 150 -2.52 4.78 -23.71
N VAL A 151 -1.75 4.49 -22.68
CA VAL A 151 -0.45 3.82 -22.75
C VAL A 151 -0.62 2.47 -22.06
N ARG A 152 -0.10 1.41 -22.67
CA ARG A 152 -0.13 0.05 -22.12
C ARG A 152 0.96 -0.10 -21.05
N GLY A 153 0.62 -0.72 -19.92
CA GLY A 153 1.58 -1.11 -18.88
C GLY A 153 2.38 -2.35 -19.26
N LYS A 154 3.55 -2.49 -18.63
CA LYS A 154 4.43 -3.66 -18.72
C LYS A 154 4.42 -4.36 -17.37
N MET A 155 3.85 -5.56 -17.31
CA MET A 155 3.67 -6.31 -16.05
C MET A 155 4.71 -7.40 -15.83
N ASP A 156 5.73 -7.49 -16.70
CA ASP A 156 6.53 -8.72 -16.87
C ASP A 156 7.54 -9.03 -15.74
N ALA A 157 7.79 -8.14 -14.78
CA ALA A 157 8.84 -8.37 -13.80
C ALA A 157 8.69 -7.63 -12.45
N VAL A 158 7.54 -7.08 -12.12
CA VAL A 158 7.38 -6.34 -10.86
C VAL A 158 7.03 -7.32 -9.76
N GLU A 159 7.98 -7.56 -8.84
CA GLU A 159 7.67 -8.20 -7.56
C GLU A 159 6.65 -7.35 -6.81
N LEU A 160 5.66 -8.01 -6.25
CA LEU A 160 4.60 -7.35 -5.53
C LEU A 160 5.08 -7.03 -4.11
N LEU A 161 5.81 -5.92 -3.95
CA LEU A 161 6.24 -5.44 -2.64
C LEU A 161 5.05 -5.29 -1.69
N LEU A 162 5.26 -5.57 -0.40
CA LEU A 162 4.19 -5.51 0.62
C LEU A 162 3.36 -4.22 0.57
N PRO A 163 3.91 -3.00 0.45
CA PRO A 163 3.10 -1.78 0.39
C PRO A 163 2.21 -1.69 -0.84
N LEU A 164 2.68 -2.16 -2.00
CA LEU A 164 1.89 -2.21 -3.23
C LEU A 164 0.78 -3.26 -3.14
N ARG A 165 1.03 -4.34 -2.41
CA ARG A 165 0.05 -5.38 -2.09
C ARG A 165 -1.06 -4.81 -1.21
N LEU A 166 -0.70 -4.10 -0.14
CA LEU A 166 -1.65 -3.44 0.75
C LEU A 166 -2.48 -2.37 0.01
N MET A 167 -1.85 -1.61 -0.90
CA MET A 167 -2.56 -0.66 -1.76
C MET A 167 -3.60 -1.36 -2.65
N LEU A 168 -3.25 -2.47 -3.30
CA LEU A 168 -4.20 -3.23 -4.12
C LEU A 168 -5.37 -3.77 -3.30
N GLU A 169 -5.11 -4.21 -2.07
CA GLU A 169 -6.17 -4.64 -1.15
C GLU A 169 -7.08 -3.49 -0.74
N ASP A 170 -6.53 -2.31 -0.47
CA ASP A 170 -7.32 -1.09 -0.22
C ASP A 170 -8.21 -0.76 -1.44
N LEU A 171 -7.74 -1.01 -2.66
CA LEU A 171 -8.52 -0.88 -3.89
C LEU A 171 -9.51 -2.04 -4.11
N GLY A 172 -9.62 -2.95 -3.14
CA GLY A 172 -10.52 -4.10 -3.19
C GLY A 172 -10.05 -5.23 -4.10
N VAL A 173 -8.76 -5.30 -4.41
CA VAL A 173 -8.14 -6.41 -5.16
C VAL A 173 -7.40 -7.30 -4.17
N GLU A 174 -7.89 -8.49 -3.92
CA GLU A 174 -7.21 -9.45 -3.07
C GLU A 174 -6.04 -10.10 -3.82
N VAL A 175 -4.83 -9.91 -3.31
CA VAL A 175 -3.56 -10.34 -3.93
C VAL A 175 -2.83 -11.39 -3.08
N SER A 176 -3.54 -12.21 -2.37
CA SER A 176 -2.98 -13.33 -1.59
C SER A 176 -3.58 -14.66 -2.03
N LYS A 177 -2.92 -15.36 -2.97
CA LYS A 177 -3.30 -16.72 -3.34
C LYS A 177 -2.57 -17.74 -2.43
N PRO A 178 -3.22 -18.87 -2.07
CA PRO A 178 -2.52 -19.97 -1.41
C PRO A 178 -1.36 -20.47 -2.26
N GLU A 179 -0.22 -20.74 -1.62
CA GLU A 179 0.96 -21.25 -2.28
C GLU A 179 1.25 -22.69 -1.84
N ILE A 180 2.02 -23.43 -2.67
CA ILE A 180 2.52 -24.76 -2.32
C ILE A 180 3.43 -24.63 -1.11
N GLY A 181 3.14 -25.39 -0.04
CA GLY A 181 3.91 -25.38 1.23
C GLY A 181 3.29 -24.50 2.31
N ASP A 182 2.20 -23.78 2.05
CA ASP A 182 1.47 -23.04 3.07
C ASP A 182 0.93 -23.94 4.17
N ASP A 183 0.60 -25.20 3.83
CA ASP A 183 0.14 -26.21 4.80
C ASP A 183 1.18 -26.49 5.90
N VAL A 184 2.46 -26.54 5.53
CA VAL A 184 3.55 -26.76 6.49
C VAL A 184 3.67 -25.58 7.47
N TRP A 185 3.49 -24.36 6.98
CA TRP A 185 3.48 -23.19 7.83
C TRP A 185 2.25 -23.16 8.73
N LEU A 186 1.09 -23.54 8.19
CA LEU A 186 -0.14 -23.61 8.96
C LEU A 186 -0.03 -24.61 10.12
N GLU A 187 0.47 -25.82 9.86
CA GLU A 187 0.70 -26.83 10.92
C GLU A 187 1.58 -26.27 12.04
N ARG A 188 2.71 -25.64 11.71
CA ARG A 188 3.60 -25.03 12.71
C ARG A 188 2.93 -23.90 13.51
N LEU A 189 2.12 -23.09 12.86
CA LEU A 189 1.39 -22.01 13.52
C LEU A 189 0.31 -22.55 14.44
N ILE A 190 -0.40 -23.62 14.07
CA ILE A 190 -1.39 -24.30 14.91
C ILE A 190 -0.71 -24.95 16.11
N ASP A 191 0.39 -25.65 15.91
CA ASP A 191 1.16 -26.30 16.98
C ASP A 191 1.65 -25.26 18.01
N LEU A 192 2.05 -24.08 17.56
CA LEU A 192 2.58 -23.04 18.44
C LEU A 192 1.48 -22.20 19.11
N PHE A 193 0.42 -21.85 18.39
CA PHE A 193 -0.58 -20.88 18.82
C PHE A 193 -1.98 -21.47 19.06
N GLY A 194 -2.20 -22.76 18.80
CA GLY A 194 -3.42 -23.50 19.13
C GLY A 194 -4.53 -23.46 18.09
N GLY A 195 -4.46 -22.61 17.05
CA GLY A 195 -5.40 -22.62 15.92
C GLY A 195 -6.83 -22.10 16.18
N GLU A 196 -7.13 -21.52 17.34
CA GLU A 196 -8.48 -21.03 17.69
C GLU A 196 -8.57 -19.49 17.69
N VAL A 197 -7.51 -18.82 18.17
CA VAL A 197 -7.46 -17.37 18.31
C VAL A 197 -6.15 -16.81 17.78
N PHE A 198 -6.16 -15.53 17.41
CA PHE A 198 -4.93 -14.85 17.02
C PHE A 198 -4.04 -14.58 18.23
N PRO A 199 -2.73 -14.91 18.17
CA PRO A 199 -1.78 -14.55 19.22
C PRO A 199 -1.55 -13.03 19.25
N LYS A 200 -0.87 -12.55 20.30
CA LYS A 200 -0.43 -11.15 20.35
C LYS A 200 0.54 -10.87 19.21
N THR A 201 0.47 -9.65 18.63
CA THR A 201 1.37 -9.27 17.53
C THR A 201 2.84 -9.45 17.90
N SER A 202 3.24 -9.12 19.13
CA SER A 202 4.63 -9.29 19.59
C SER A 202 5.11 -10.73 19.58
N GLU A 203 4.25 -11.69 19.94
CA GLU A 203 4.57 -13.13 19.93
C GLU A 203 4.65 -13.64 18.48
N PHE A 204 3.72 -13.20 17.64
CA PHE A 204 3.71 -13.57 16.23
C PHE A 204 4.91 -12.99 15.48
N SER A 205 5.25 -11.71 15.68
CA SER A 205 6.44 -11.08 15.11
C SER A 205 7.74 -11.75 15.59
N SER A 206 7.80 -12.18 16.86
CA SER A 206 8.96 -12.92 17.37
C SER A 206 9.14 -14.27 16.65
N TYR A 207 8.03 -15.00 16.41
CA TYR A 207 8.08 -16.23 15.64
C TYR A 207 8.49 -15.98 14.18
N ALA A 208 7.94 -14.96 13.54
CA ALA A 208 8.30 -14.60 12.17
C ALA A 208 9.79 -14.33 12.03
N ARG A 209 10.40 -13.56 12.96
CA ARG A 209 11.85 -13.32 12.98
C ARG A 209 12.65 -14.61 13.17
N SER A 210 12.31 -15.43 14.16
CA SER A 210 13.05 -16.65 14.48
C SER A 210 12.99 -17.68 13.34
N SER A 211 11.89 -17.73 12.59
CA SER A 211 11.72 -18.63 11.45
C SER A 211 12.57 -18.25 10.24
N LEU A 212 13.09 -17.01 10.16
CA LEU A 212 14.02 -16.52 9.14
C LEU A 212 15.46 -16.31 9.63
N GLU A 213 15.78 -16.60 10.89
CA GLU A 213 17.09 -16.29 11.52
C GLU A 213 18.30 -16.69 10.67
N LYS A 214 18.21 -17.81 9.94
CA LYS A 214 19.32 -18.32 9.11
C LYS A 214 19.42 -17.65 7.72
N THR A 215 18.46 -16.83 7.34
CA THR A 215 18.35 -16.30 5.97
C THR A 215 18.50 -14.77 5.91
N VAL A 216 18.49 -14.11 7.05
CA VAL A 216 18.60 -12.65 7.15
C VAL A 216 19.79 -12.24 8.00
N ASP A 217 20.34 -11.07 7.74
CA ASP A 217 21.45 -10.46 8.52
C ASP A 217 21.02 -9.09 9.05
N PRO A 218 20.41 -9.04 10.24
CA PRO A 218 19.92 -7.78 10.79
C PRO A 218 21.03 -6.81 11.23
N LEU A 219 22.26 -7.27 11.41
CA LEU A 219 23.41 -6.42 11.73
C LEU A 219 24.06 -5.84 10.47
N GLY A 220 24.30 -6.67 9.45
CA GLY A 220 24.98 -6.23 8.24
C GLY A 220 24.05 -5.66 7.17
N SER A 221 22.76 -6.02 7.20
CA SER A 221 21.77 -5.62 6.19
C SER A 221 20.41 -5.29 6.80
N PRO A 222 20.32 -4.30 7.72
CA PRO A 222 19.08 -3.99 8.43
C PRO A 222 17.95 -3.55 7.50
N ASP A 223 18.26 -2.84 6.42
CA ASP A 223 17.30 -2.40 5.41
C ASP A 223 16.56 -3.59 4.75
N GLN A 224 17.32 -4.57 4.28
CA GLN A 224 16.72 -5.74 3.64
C GLN A 224 16.01 -6.62 4.67
N THR A 225 16.61 -6.77 5.85
CA THR A 225 16.05 -7.60 6.91
C THR A 225 14.68 -7.14 7.37
N VAL A 226 14.46 -5.83 7.54
CA VAL A 226 13.14 -5.32 7.94
C VAL A 226 12.07 -5.60 6.87
N VAL A 227 12.41 -5.49 5.60
CA VAL A 227 11.51 -5.83 4.48
C VAL A 227 11.19 -7.32 4.48
N ASP A 228 12.22 -8.17 4.60
CA ASP A 228 12.06 -9.63 4.61
C ASP A 228 11.19 -10.11 5.78
N TRP A 229 11.40 -9.55 6.97
CA TRP A 229 10.56 -9.87 8.14
C TRP A 229 9.12 -9.45 7.95
N MET A 230 8.88 -8.25 7.43
CA MET A 230 7.52 -7.76 7.18
C MET A 230 6.78 -8.61 6.14
N ASP A 231 7.45 -8.94 5.03
CA ASP A 231 6.90 -9.81 3.97
C ASP A 231 6.59 -11.21 4.49
N HIS A 232 7.53 -11.79 5.26
CA HIS A 232 7.34 -13.12 5.81
C HIS A 232 6.23 -13.16 6.87
N GLU A 233 6.23 -12.19 7.77
CA GLU A 233 5.18 -12.10 8.80
C GLU A 233 3.80 -11.92 8.17
N GLU A 234 3.69 -11.10 7.12
CA GLU A 234 2.42 -10.94 6.40
C GLU A 234 1.97 -12.26 5.75
N LYS A 235 2.87 -13.00 5.14
CA LYS A 235 2.56 -14.33 4.58
C LYS A 235 2.04 -15.28 5.66
N LEU A 236 2.76 -15.41 6.78
CA LEU A 236 2.35 -16.26 7.90
C LEU A 236 0.98 -15.81 8.45
N PHE A 237 0.78 -14.49 8.57
CA PHE A 237 -0.47 -13.93 9.03
C PHE A 237 -1.64 -14.32 8.12
N ARG A 238 -1.50 -14.21 6.80
CA ARG A 238 -2.55 -14.55 5.85
C ARG A 238 -2.90 -16.04 5.87
N ILE A 239 -1.90 -16.91 6.04
CA ILE A 239 -2.10 -18.34 6.19
C ILE A 239 -2.96 -18.62 7.44
N TYR A 240 -2.57 -18.05 8.57
CA TYR A 240 -3.25 -18.30 9.85
C TYR A 240 -4.63 -17.62 9.91
N GLU A 241 -4.76 -16.41 9.42
CA GLU A 241 -6.04 -15.70 9.31
C GLU A 241 -7.05 -16.48 8.46
N ARG A 242 -6.61 -17.01 7.31
CA ARG A 242 -7.47 -17.79 6.44
C ARG A 242 -8.02 -19.02 7.16
N HIS A 243 -7.18 -19.71 7.93
CA HIS A 243 -7.60 -20.84 8.75
C HIS A 243 -8.67 -20.45 9.78
N LEU A 244 -8.43 -19.39 10.56
CA LEU A 244 -9.38 -18.95 11.58
C LEU A 244 -10.69 -18.45 10.98
N VAL A 245 -10.62 -17.71 9.86
CA VAL A 245 -11.82 -17.24 9.16
C VAL A 245 -12.61 -18.41 8.59
N GLN A 246 -11.93 -19.39 7.99
CA GLN A 246 -12.58 -20.60 7.46
C GLN A 246 -13.32 -21.38 8.55
N GLN A 247 -12.69 -21.57 9.72
CA GLN A 247 -13.36 -22.20 10.86
C GLN A 247 -14.62 -21.43 11.27
N ARG A 248 -14.54 -20.12 11.39
CA ARG A 248 -15.69 -19.30 11.75
C ARG A 248 -16.82 -19.36 10.71
N LEU A 249 -16.47 -19.39 9.42
CA LEU A 249 -17.45 -19.57 8.34
C LEU A 249 -18.11 -20.94 8.37
N CYS A 250 -17.36 -22.01 8.70
CA CYS A 250 -17.93 -23.37 8.86
C CYS A 250 -18.92 -23.47 10.02
N ILE A 251 -18.67 -22.73 11.11
CA ILE A 251 -19.61 -22.63 12.26
C ILE A 251 -20.88 -21.86 11.85
N GLY A 252 -20.74 -20.88 10.95
CA GLY A 252 -21.83 -20.04 10.46
C GLY A 252 -22.19 -18.87 11.38
N PHE A 253 -23.18 -18.11 10.96
CA PHE A 253 -23.67 -16.90 11.63
C PHE A 253 -25.20 -17.04 11.88
N GLY A 254 -25.56 -17.69 12.97
CA GLY A 254 -26.94 -18.09 13.29
C GLY A 254 -27.38 -19.32 12.50
N GLU A 255 -28.60 -19.77 12.75
CA GLU A 255 -29.24 -20.83 11.94
C GLU A 255 -29.46 -20.30 10.51
N ASP A 256 -29.01 -21.06 9.51
CA ASP A 256 -29.15 -20.73 8.09
C ASP A 256 -28.56 -19.35 7.67
N GLY A 257 -27.57 -18.86 8.40
CA GLY A 257 -26.95 -17.56 8.08
C GLY A 257 -27.79 -16.34 8.47
N SER A 258 -28.76 -16.51 9.37
CA SER A 258 -29.73 -15.46 9.74
C SER A 258 -29.11 -14.29 10.54
N ASN A 259 -27.97 -14.48 11.19
CA ASN A 259 -27.34 -13.43 12.00
C ASN A 259 -26.38 -12.56 11.15
N VAL A 260 -26.98 -11.68 10.35
CA VAL A 260 -26.25 -10.77 9.42
C VAL A 260 -25.38 -9.77 10.20
N ASP A 261 -25.86 -9.25 11.31
CA ASP A 261 -25.11 -8.24 12.10
C ASP A 261 -23.84 -8.84 12.71
N ASP A 262 -23.87 -10.08 13.18
CA ASP A 262 -22.67 -10.79 13.68
C ASP A 262 -21.67 -11.05 12.53
N PHE A 263 -22.15 -11.43 11.35
CA PHE A 263 -21.28 -11.56 10.16
C PHE A 263 -20.59 -10.22 9.82
N ILE A 264 -21.34 -9.12 9.78
CA ILE A 264 -20.78 -7.78 9.48
C ILE A 264 -19.75 -7.39 10.55
N SER A 265 -20.11 -7.56 11.84
CA SER A 265 -19.20 -7.25 12.95
C SER A 265 -17.92 -8.08 12.89
N TYR A 266 -18.02 -9.37 12.63
CA TYR A 266 -16.87 -10.25 12.46
C TYR A 266 -16.00 -9.82 11.27
N SER A 267 -16.60 -9.56 10.11
CA SER A 267 -15.90 -9.11 8.91
C SER A 267 -15.11 -7.82 9.16
N LEU A 268 -15.73 -6.83 9.83
CA LEU A 268 -15.06 -5.60 10.23
C LEU A 268 -13.89 -5.87 11.20
N SER A 269 -14.05 -6.82 12.12
CA SER A 269 -12.98 -7.19 13.06
C SER A 269 -11.76 -7.77 12.36
N VAL A 270 -11.97 -8.61 11.32
CA VAL A 270 -10.90 -9.16 10.48
C VAL A 270 -10.16 -8.03 9.75
N GLN A 271 -10.89 -7.12 9.10
CA GLN A 271 -10.30 -6.00 8.37
C GLN A 271 -9.51 -5.05 9.29
N ASN A 272 -10.06 -4.73 10.47
CA ASN A 272 -9.38 -3.88 11.46
C ASN A 272 -8.11 -4.55 11.98
N ARG A 273 -8.10 -5.87 12.18
CA ARG A 273 -6.92 -6.63 12.58
C ARG A 273 -5.84 -6.55 11.51
N ARG A 274 -6.15 -6.73 10.24
CA ARG A 274 -5.22 -6.58 9.12
C ARG A 274 -4.50 -5.23 9.18
N LYS A 275 -5.27 -4.13 9.28
CA LYS A 275 -4.74 -2.76 9.30
C LYS A 275 -3.87 -2.47 10.53
N SER A 276 -4.35 -2.79 11.72
CA SER A 276 -3.64 -2.47 12.97
C SER A 276 -2.37 -3.30 13.16
N ARG A 277 -2.40 -4.57 12.76
CA ARG A 277 -1.28 -5.49 12.95
C ARG A 277 -0.03 -5.07 12.19
N VAL A 278 -0.17 -4.68 10.92
CA VAL A 278 0.96 -4.31 10.06
C VAL A 278 1.81 -3.20 10.68
N GLY A 279 1.16 -2.17 11.25
CA GLY A 279 1.88 -1.09 11.95
C GLY A 279 2.61 -1.57 13.20
N HIS A 280 1.93 -2.37 14.05
CA HIS A 280 2.56 -2.93 15.26
C HIS A 280 3.71 -3.91 14.96
N ALA A 281 3.58 -4.72 13.89
CA ALA A 281 4.65 -5.60 13.44
C ALA A 281 5.88 -4.79 13.02
N PHE A 282 5.68 -3.73 12.22
CA PHE A 282 6.76 -2.86 11.76
C PHE A 282 7.51 -2.22 12.93
N GLU A 283 6.79 -1.61 13.89
CA GLU A 283 7.40 -1.09 15.10
C GLU A 283 8.14 -2.17 15.91
N GLY A 284 7.58 -3.39 15.98
CA GLY A 284 8.21 -4.52 16.69
C GLY A 284 9.50 -5.03 16.02
N HIS A 285 9.59 -4.99 14.70
CA HIS A 285 10.81 -5.35 13.98
C HIS A 285 11.88 -4.26 14.12
N LEU A 286 11.49 -2.99 14.05
CA LEU A 286 12.39 -1.86 14.30
C LEU A 286 12.95 -1.86 15.73
N ASP A 287 12.09 -2.09 16.73
CA ASP A 287 12.50 -2.24 18.14
C ASP A 287 13.59 -3.32 18.29
N PHE A 288 13.41 -4.45 17.63
CA PHE A 288 14.40 -5.54 17.66
C PHE A 288 15.72 -5.11 16.97
N ILE A 289 15.65 -4.48 15.79
CA ILE A 289 16.86 -3.97 15.08
C ILE A 289 17.61 -2.96 15.95
N PHE A 290 16.93 -2.00 16.57
CA PHE A 290 17.60 -1.00 17.42
C PHE A 290 18.30 -1.63 18.62
N LYS A 291 17.67 -2.65 19.25
CA LYS A 291 18.26 -3.39 20.37
C LYS A 291 19.53 -4.13 19.99
N ILE A 292 19.52 -4.87 18.87
CA ILE A 292 20.72 -5.62 18.44
C ILE A 292 21.85 -4.71 17.95
N HIS A 293 21.52 -3.51 17.45
CA HIS A 293 22.51 -2.48 17.11
C HIS A 293 23.03 -1.70 18.33
N GLY A 294 22.54 -2.02 19.55
CA GLY A 294 22.98 -1.41 20.81
C GLY A 294 22.51 0.02 21.00
N LEU A 295 21.48 0.47 20.30
CA LEU A 295 20.95 1.82 20.47
C LEU A 295 20.15 1.94 21.78
N ARG A 296 20.31 3.05 22.47
CA ARG A 296 19.40 3.47 23.55
C ARG A 296 18.19 4.17 22.94
N PHE A 297 17.01 3.75 23.31
CA PHE A 297 15.77 4.37 22.85
C PHE A 297 14.60 4.00 23.77
N GLU A 298 13.53 4.79 23.68
CA GLU A 298 12.26 4.51 24.31
C GLU A 298 11.12 4.66 23.29
N GLN A 299 10.07 3.85 23.45
CA GLN A 299 8.85 3.93 22.62
C GLN A 299 7.78 4.78 23.31
N GLY A 300 7.02 5.55 22.55
CA GLY A 300 5.91 6.38 23.03
C GLY A 300 4.70 5.59 23.51
N ARG A 301 4.91 4.49 24.25
CA ARG A 301 3.87 3.60 24.77
C ARG A 301 3.68 3.75 26.26
N GLY A 302 2.43 3.91 26.68
CA GLY A 302 2.10 4.01 28.11
C GLY A 302 2.00 5.44 28.64
N LYS A 303 1.91 5.57 29.98
CA LYS A 303 1.87 6.86 30.67
C LYS A 303 3.28 7.39 30.86
N GLY A 304 3.49 8.69 30.59
CA GLY A 304 4.77 9.35 30.81
C GLY A 304 5.72 9.37 29.60
N PHE A 305 5.42 8.64 28.52
CA PHE A 305 6.18 8.65 27.28
C PHE A 305 5.52 9.59 26.26
N THR A 306 5.49 10.88 26.60
CA THR A 306 4.86 11.91 25.77
C THR A 306 5.77 13.11 25.65
N THR A 307 5.66 13.83 24.53
CA THR A 307 6.23 15.14 24.28
C THR A 307 5.16 16.21 24.38
N GLU A 308 5.37 17.38 23.79
CA GLU A 308 4.40 18.48 23.79
C GLU A 308 3.05 18.04 23.21
N ASN A 309 1.96 18.64 23.71
CA ASN A 309 0.59 18.36 23.30
C ASN A 309 0.14 16.88 23.50
N ASN A 310 0.78 16.17 24.46
CA ASN A 310 0.56 14.74 24.67
C ASN A 310 0.88 13.87 23.46
N SER A 311 1.71 14.34 22.54
CA SER A 311 2.18 13.57 21.39
C SER A 311 3.05 12.41 21.84
N LYS A 312 3.00 11.31 21.10
CA LYS A 312 3.70 10.06 21.39
C LYS A 312 4.53 9.62 20.19
N PRO A 313 5.75 10.15 20.02
CA PRO A 313 6.66 9.67 19.01
C PRO A 313 6.83 8.16 19.09
N ASP A 314 6.84 7.47 17.95
CA ASP A 314 6.96 6.01 17.92
C ASP A 314 8.28 5.57 18.59
N PHE A 315 9.38 6.30 18.33
CA PHE A 315 10.70 6.08 18.97
C PHE A 315 11.37 7.40 19.30
N MET A 316 11.95 7.47 20.51
CA MET A 316 12.78 8.59 21.00
C MET A 316 14.16 8.08 21.37
N PHE A 317 15.20 8.75 20.89
CA PHE A 317 16.60 8.41 21.14
C PHE A 317 17.30 9.57 21.87
N PRO A 318 18.07 9.33 22.95
CA PRO A 318 18.18 8.07 23.67
C PRO A 318 16.97 7.73 24.54
N GLY A 319 16.09 8.70 24.86
CA GLY A 319 14.89 8.49 25.63
C GLY A 319 14.13 9.77 25.96
N PHE A 320 12.97 9.63 26.60
CA PHE A 320 12.11 10.77 26.96
C PHE A 320 12.64 11.53 28.17
N SER A 321 13.49 10.93 29.02
CA SER A 321 14.17 11.62 30.12
C SER A 321 15.14 12.68 29.59
N GLU A 322 15.98 12.29 28.66
CA GLU A 322 16.97 13.16 28.00
C GLU A 322 16.27 14.22 27.14
N TYR A 323 15.17 13.86 26.49
CA TYR A 323 14.36 14.84 25.75
C TYR A 323 13.82 15.96 26.66
N ARG A 324 13.45 15.66 27.90
CA ARG A 324 12.93 16.66 28.86
C ARG A 324 14.01 17.42 29.60
N ASP A 325 15.20 16.89 29.66
CA ASP A 325 16.35 17.56 30.27
C ASP A 325 16.86 18.66 29.31
N LEU A 326 16.66 19.92 29.69
CA LEU A 326 17.04 21.07 28.87
C LEU A 326 18.55 21.24 28.74
N ASP A 327 19.32 20.65 29.66
CA ASP A 327 20.80 20.66 29.63
C ASP A 327 21.36 19.57 28.71
N PHE A 328 20.54 18.58 28.29
CA PHE A 328 20.97 17.57 27.36
C PHE A 328 21.10 18.14 25.93
N PRO A 329 22.21 17.86 25.21
CA PRO A 329 22.48 18.41 23.88
C PRO A 329 21.38 18.01 22.88
N THR A 330 20.83 19.00 22.14
CA THR A 330 19.71 18.77 21.20
C THR A 330 20.15 18.00 19.97
N ASP A 331 21.38 18.12 19.53
CA ASP A 331 22.00 17.39 18.42
C ASP A 331 22.22 15.90 18.70
N HIS A 332 22.11 15.47 19.96
CA HIS A 332 22.12 14.07 20.38
C HIS A 332 20.70 13.47 20.54
N LEU A 333 19.67 14.28 20.33
CA LEU A 333 18.28 13.84 20.39
C LEU A 333 17.76 13.51 19.00
N PHE A 334 17.19 12.32 18.84
CA PHE A 334 16.53 11.92 17.61
C PHE A 334 15.13 11.40 17.92
N MET A 335 14.22 11.66 17.01
CA MET A 335 12.92 11.00 16.99
C MET A 335 12.71 10.31 15.66
N LEU A 336 12.05 9.17 15.68
CA LEU A 336 11.68 8.43 14.50
C LEU A 336 10.21 8.05 14.57
N GLY A 337 9.40 8.59 13.66
CA GLY A 337 8.07 8.09 13.40
C GLY A 337 8.17 6.82 12.54
N ALA A 338 7.26 5.85 12.76
CA ALA A 338 7.20 4.62 11.99
C ALA A 338 5.81 4.44 11.39
N LYS A 339 5.70 4.49 10.07
CA LYS A 339 4.43 4.33 9.35
C LYS A 339 4.64 3.40 8.14
N THR A 340 3.93 2.30 8.09
CA THR A 340 3.98 1.41 6.91
C THR A 340 3.49 2.10 5.65
N THR A 341 2.49 2.99 5.78
CA THR A 341 2.00 3.89 4.72
C THR A 341 1.92 5.31 5.28
N CYS A 342 2.47 6.28 4.56
CA CYS A 342 2.53 7.67 5.01
C CYS A 342 1.19 8.38 4.88
N LYS A 343 0.57 8.36 3.68
CA LYS A 343 -0.59 9.20 3.37
C LYS A 343 -0.40 10.59 4.02
N ASP A 344 -1.42 11.20 4.59
CA ASP A 344 -1.30 12.45 5.35
C ASP A 344 -0.74 12.31 6.77
N ARG A 345 -0.52 11.09 7.25
CA ARG A 345 -0.07 10.87 8.64
C ARG A 345 1.34 11.36 8.93
N TRP A 346 2.14 11.64 7.90
CA TRP A 346 3.45 12.25 8.08
C TRP A 346 3.39 13.65 8.69
N ARG A 347 2.30 14.42 8.45
CA ARG A 347 2.09 15.74 9.05
C ARG A 347 1.94 15.67 10.57
N GLN A 348 1.43 14.56 11.09
CA GLN A 348 1.35 14.33 12.55
C GLN A 348 2.73 14.28 13.18
N VAL A 349 3.72 13.65 12.51
CA VAL A 349 5.11 13.55 12.97
C VAL A 349 5.74 14.94 13.13
N LEU A 350 5.38 15.91 12.30
CA LEU A 350 5.90 17.29 12.41
C LEU A 350 5.51 17.99 13.72
N SER A 351 4.36 17.63 14.30
CA SER A 351 3.90 18.20 15.57
C SER A 351 4.50 17.53 16.80
N GLU A 352 5.18 16.42 16.63
CA GLU A 352 5.81 15.65 17.72
C GLU A 352 7.20 16.18 18.02
N ALA A 353 7.66 16.04 19.28
CA ALA A 353 9.02 16.36 19.71
C ALA A 353 9.54 17.72 19.19
N GLN A 354 8.88 18.83 19.54
CA GLN A 354 9.16 20.17 19.01
C GLN A 354 10.60 20.67 19.26
N ARG A 355 11.26 20.15 20.29
CA ARG A 355 12.66 20.43 20.58
C ARG A 355 13.61 19.90 19.48
N ILE A 356 13.22 18.84 18.76
CA ILE A 356 14.00 18.25 17.68
C ILE A 356 13.59 18.92 16.37
N GLN A 357 14.52 19.62 15.71
CA GLN A 357 14.22 20.38 14.49
C GLN A 357 14.13 19.46 13.26
N GLU A 358 15.11 18.59 13.07
CA GLU A 358 15.11 17.60 11.98
C GLU A 358 14.49 16.30 12.49
N LYS A 359 13.33 15.97 11.97
CA LYS A 359 12.58 14.78 12.34
C LYS A 359 12.77 13.66 11.33
N HIS A 360 12.68 12.43 11.77
CA HIS A 360 12.81 11.28 10.91
C HIS A 360 11.49 10.49 10.86
N LEU A 361 11.15 10.01 9.68
CA LEU A 361 10.01 9.13 9.46
C LEU A 361 10.45 7.92 8.64
N ILE A 362 10.38 6.73 9.24
CA ILE A 362 10.61 5.50 8.48
C ILE A 362 9.30 4.97 7.90
N THR A 363 9.36 4.57 6.63
CA THR A 363 8.22 3.99 5.95
C THR A 363 8.62 2.88 4.99
N LEU A 364 7.67 1.96 4.74
CA LEU A 364 7.75 0.98 3.67
C LEU A 364 6.95 1.42 2.43
N GLU A 365 6.36 2.61 2.43
CA GLU A 365 5.57 3.09 1.30
C GLU A 365 6.46 3.29 0.07
N ALA A 366 6.07 2.65 -1.03
CA ALA A 366 6.75 2.80 -2.31
C ALA A 366 6.24 4.05 -3.04
N ALA A 367 7.10 4.67 -3.85
CA ALA A 367 6.72 5.67 -4.85
C ALA A 367 5.84 6.82 -4.33
N ILE A 368 6.12 7.34 -3.11
CA ILE A 368 5.48 8.59 -2.64
C ILE A 368 5.70 9.68 -3.68
N SER A 369 4.68 10.49 -3.96
CA SER A 369 4.76 11.53 -4.99
C SER A 369 5.87 12.56 -4.72
N GLU A 370 6.45 13.12 -5.79
CA GLU A 370 7.47 14.17 -5.66
C GLU A 370 6.93 15.41 -4.92
N GLY A 371 5.65 15.72 -5.11
CA GLY A 371 4.99 16.81 -4.40
C GLY A 371 5.04 16.59 -2.89
N GLN A 372 4.66 15.42 -2.40
CA GLN A 372 4.68 15.11 -0.97
C GLN A 372 6.11 15.05 -0.40
N THR A 373 7.05 14.42 -1.08
CA THR A 373 8.44 14.34 -0.59
C THR A 373 9.13 15.71 -0.57
N ASN A 374 8.82 16.60 -1.52
CA ASN A 374 9.29 17.98 -1.49
C ASN A 374 8.70 18.76 -0.30
N GLU A 375 7.43 18.54 0.02
CA GLU A 375 6.78 19.15 1.18
C GLU A 375 7.38 18.64 2.51
N MET A 376 7.64 17.32 2.61
CA MET A 376 8.34 16.72 3.76
C MET A 376 9.72 17.34 3.96
N LYS A 377 10.51 17.43 2.88
CA LYS A 377 11.86 18.04 2.91
C LYS A 377 11.80 19.51 3.33
N ALA A 378 10.88 20.29 2.76
CA ALA A 378 10.71 21.70 3.11
C ALA A 378 10.26 21.90 4.57
N SER A 379 9.63 20.89 5.17
CA SER A 379 9.16 20.89 6.56
C SER A 379 10.17 20.35 7.56
N GLY A 380 11.41 20.05 7.16
CA GLY A 380 12.46 19.51 8.03
C GLY A 380 12.22 18.05 8.44
N LEU A 381 11.51 17.27 7.60
CA LEU A 381 11.31 15.85 7.79
C LEU A 381 12.24 15.07 6.86
N GLN A 382 13.14 14.25 7.43
CA GLN A 382 13.96 13.31 6.70
C GLN A 382 13.21 11.98 6.56
N LEU A 383 12.99 11.55 5.32
CA LEU A 383 12.34 10.27 5.06
C LEU A 383 13.39 9.15 5.04
N VAL A 384 13.12 8.12 5.86
CA VAL A 384 13.91 6.89 5.95
C VAL A 384 13.15 5.80 5.19
N VAL A 385 13.75 5.25 4.17
CA VAL A 385 13.15 4.18 3.34
C VAL A 385 14.17 3.07 3.16
N PRO A 386 13.83 1.79 3.37
CA PRO A 386 14.76 0.70 3.11
C PRO A 386 15.39 0.80 1.72
N LYS A 387 16.71 0.65 1.61
CA LYS A 387 17.49 0.90 0.38
C LYS A 387 16.99 0.10 -0.84
N SER A 388 16.48 -1.11 -0.62
CA SER A 388 15.89 -1.94 -1.69
C SER A 388 14.67 -1.29 -2.37
N MET A 389 14.00 -0.36 -1.68
CA MET A 389 12.81 0.34 -2.19
C MET A 389 13.14 1.67 -2.87
N HIS A 390 14.36 2.20 -2.79
CA HIS A 390 14.74 3.48 -3.41
C HIS A 390 14.51 3.48 -4.92
N SER A 391 14.59 2.32 -5.58
CA SER A 391 14.33 2.19 -7.02
C SER A 391 12.88 2.49 -7.44
N THR A 392 11.94 2.54 -6.50
CA THR A 392 10.55 2.91 -6.75
C THR A 392 10.33 4.42 -6.81
N TYR A 393 11.31 5.20 -6.36
CA TYR A 393 11.30 6.65 -6.33
C TYR A 393 12.03 7.23 -7.55
N SER A 394 11.77 8.50 -7.87
CA SER A 394 12.55 9.21 -8.89
C SER A 394 14.00 9.41 -8.44
N LYS A 395 14.90 9.67 -9.41
CA LYS A 395 16.31 9.88 -9.10
C LYS A 395 16.54 11.02 -8.11
N SER A 396 15.81 12.14 -8.26
CA SER A 396 15.90 13.30 -7.37
C SER A 396 15.44 13.00 -5.94
N GLN A 397 14.41 12.16 -5.79
CA GLN A 397 13.95 11.69 -4.50
C GLN A 397 14.97 10.73 -3.88
N ALA A 398 15.46 9.74 -4.63
CA ALA A 398 16.42 8.73 -4.17
C ALA A 398 17.74 9.34 -3.65
N GLU A 399 18.17 10.49 -4.20
CA GLU A 399 19.34 11.24 -3.71
C GLU A 399 19.12 11.88 -2.33
N TRP A 400 17.87 12.12 -1.94
CA TRP A 400 17.52 12.70 -0.64
C TRP A 400 17.13 11.65 0.40
N LEU A 401 16.58 10.52 -0.03
CA LEU A 401 16.21 9.43 0.88
C LEU A 401 17.45 8.86 1.59
N ILE A 402 17.26 8.45 2.84
CA ILE A 402 18.25 7.64 3.56
C ILE A 402 17.69 6.25 3.86
N GLY A 403 18.57 5.26 3.96
CA GLY A 403 18.20 3.92 4.40
C GLY A 403 18.11 3.80 5.92
N LEU A 404 17.58 2.68 6.40
CA LEU A 404 17.58 2.37 7.83
C LEU A 404 19.01 2.27 8.37
N SER A 405 19.93 1.66 7.62
CA SER A 405 21.34 1.58 7.97
C SER A 405 21.96 2.98 8.16
N ASP A 406 21.65 3.93 7.26
CA ASP A 406 22.17 5.29 7.34
C ASP A 406 21.63 6.02 8.58
N PHE A 407 20.34 5.83 8.91
CA PHE A 407 19.77 6.37 10.15
C PHE A 407 20.44 5.82 11.41
N LEU A 408 20.70 4.49 11.45
CA LEU A 408 21.42 3.86 12.56
C LEU A 408 22.83 4.47 12.74
N ASP A 409 23.53 4.73 11.65
CA ASP A 409 24.86 5.33 11.65
C ASP A 409 24.82 6.78 12.13
N VAL A 410 23.85 7.58 11.68
CA VAL A 410 23.67 8.97 12.14
C VAL A 410 23.49 9.03 13.66
N VAL A 411 22.60 8.19 14.22
CA VAL A 411 22.36 8.15 15.67
C VAL A 411 23.62 7.73 16.44
N LYS A 412 24.34 6.69 15.97
CA LYS A 412 25.59 6.21 16.63
C LYS A 412 26.69 7.26 16.58
N GLN A 413 26.89 7.91 15.43
CA GLN A 413 27.95 8.94 15.26
C GLN A 413 27.73 10.13 16.19
N ALA A 414 26.48 10.61 16.31
CA ALA A 414 26.16 11.70 17.21
C ALA A 414 26.55 11.41 18.68
N TRP A 415 26.43 10.16 19.12
CA TRP A 415 26.77 9.78 20.51
C TRP A 415 28.23 9.41 20.73
N THR A 416 29.00 9.12 19.68
CA THR A 416 30.44 8.82 19.78
C THR A 416 31.31 10.05 19.63
N ALA A 417 30.80 11.15 19.07
CA ALA A 417 31.56 12.38 18.85
C ALA A 417 32.00 13.10 20.14
N ASP A 418 31.36 12.86 21.28
CA ASP A 418 31.70 13.43 22.59
C ASP A 418 32.60 12.53 23.45
N GLY A 419 33.07 11.41 22.91
CA GLY A 419 33.89 10.42 23.62
C GLY A 419 35.38 10.49 23.34
N GLU A 420 35.88 11.52 22.63
CA GLU A 420 37.31 11.79 22.46
C GLU A 420 37.82 12.98 23.29
#